data_abda1d3efca200ad3fc4dd75c6c4c62b
#
_entry.id   abda1d3efca200ad3fc4dd75c6c4c62b
#
_cell.length_a   1.000
_cell.length_b   1.000
_cell.length_c   1.000
_cell.angle_alpha   90.00
_cell.angle_beta   90.00
_cell.angle_gamma   90.00
#
_symmetry.space_group_name_H-M   'P 1'
#
loop_
_entity.id
_entity.type
_entity.pdbx_description
1 polymer ?
#
loop_
_entity_poly.entity_id
_entity_poly.type
_entity_poly.pdbx_seq_one_letter_code
_entity_poly.pdbx_strand_id
1 'polypeptide(L)'
;CALCGKGTPKTMDESDFEGLEFWRKPVIRAIQGDPRALMTRINTEEHTAQLSHKDQRQKTWSTTEDFEMRFQNVQIDNDRPVDVLSCTTTMEVGIDIGSLTAVGLRNIPPMRENYQQRAGRAGRRSAAISTIVTYTDNRPHDSYYFHNPEKIISGDPRTPWIDVKNKKLAYRHFSVICVTDYFDRLG
;
A
#
# COMPACT_ATOMS: atom_id res chain seq x y z
N CYS A 1 -13.92 -23.65 16.10
CA CYS A 1 -13.13 -22.47 15.76
C CYS A 1 -12.51 -21.88 17.03
N ALA A 2 -11.19 -21.67 17.06
CA ALA A 2 -10.49 -21.15 18.25
C ALA A 2 -10.95 -19.72 18.63
N LEU A 3 -11.45 -18.95 17.66
CA LEU A 3 -11.90 -17.56 17.87
C LEU A 3 -13.33 -17.44 18.36
N CYS A 4 -14.24 -18.32 17.93
CA CYS A 4 -15.67 -18.20 18.26
C CYS A 4 -16.18 -19.27 19.20
N GLY A 5 -15.35 -20.26 19.59
CA GLY A 5 -15.72 -21.36 20.49
C GLY A 5 -16.81 -22.31 19.96
N LYS A 6 -17.30 -22.10 18.73
CA LYS A 6 -18.35 -22.90 18.14
C LYS A 6 -17.79 -23.98 17.23
N GLY A 7 -18.22 -25.22 17.44
CA GLY A 7 -17.83 -26.39 16.64
C GLY A 7 -16.63 -27.11 17.23
N THR A 8 -16.64 -28.44 17.15
CA THR A 8 -15.50 -29.30 17.45
C THR A 8 -14.49 -29.26 16.30
N PRO A 9 -13.18 -29.17 16.57
CA PRO A 9 -12.17 -29.33 15.52
C PRO A 9 -12.33 -30.70 14.86
N LYS A 10 -12.53 -30.71 13.54
CA LYS A 10 -12.53 -31.94 12.74
C LYS A 10 -11.10 -32.19 12.27
N THR A 11 -10.63 -33.41 12.39
CA THR A 11 -9.41 -33.83 11.69
C THR A 11 -9.68 -33.80 10.20
N MET A 12 -8.86 -33.07 9.45
CA MET A 12 -8.99 -32.99 7.99
C MET A 12 -8.46 -34.29 7.37
N ASP A 13 -9.21 -34.83 6.43
CA ASP A 13 -8.79 -35.96 5.60
C ASP A 13 -8.42 -35.48 4.18
N GLU A 14 -7.95 -36.41 3.32
CA GLU A 14 -7.52 -36.05 1.97
C GLU A 14 -8.64 -35.47 1.11
N SER A 15 -9.89 -35.85 1.35
CA SER A 15 -11.04 -35.34 0.61
C SER A 15 -11.35 -33.86 0.93
N ASP A 16 -11.01 -33.41 2.14
CA ASP A 16 -11.17 -31.99 2.52
C ASP A 16 -10.21 -31.05 1.74
N PHE A 17 -9.23 -31.63 1.06
CA PHE A 17 -8.25 -30.89 0.25
C PHE A 17 -8.53 -30.94 -1.26
N GLU A 18 -9.57 -31.65 -1.69
CA GLU A 18 -10.02 -31.61 -3.08
C GLU A 18 -10.35 -30.16 -3.47
N GLY A 19 -9.81 -29.68 -4.57
CA GLY A 19 -9.91 -28.28 -4.99
C GLY A 19 -8.86 -27.32 -4.42
N LEU A 20 -8.09 -27.72 -3.40
CA LEU A 20 -6.99 -26.89 -2.86
C LEU A 20 -5.63 -27.23 -3.50
N GLU A 21 -5.58 -28.05 -4.51
CA GLU A 21 -4.34 -28.47 -5.17
C GLU A 21 -3.48 -27.33 -5.70
N PHE A 22 -4.12 -26.27 -6.19
CA PHE A 22 -3.41 -25.08 -6.66
C PHE A 22 -2.50 -24.48 -5.58
N TRP A 23 -2.98 -24.43 -4.33
CA TRP A 23 -2.23 -23.89 -3.21
C TRP A 23 -1.24 -24.89 -2.61
N ARG A 24 -1.53 -26.18 -2.66
CA ARG A 24 -0.70 -27.25 -2.07
C ARG A 24 0.45 -27.68 -2.96
N LYS A 25 0.23 -27.77 -4.28
CA LYS A 25 1.25 -28.25 -5.24
C LYS A 25 2.60 -27.53 -5.12
N PRO A 26 2.69 -26.18 -5.02
CA PRO A 26 3.96 -25.49 -4.85
C PRO A 26 4.71 -25.92 -3.59
N VAL A 27 3.98 -26.06 -2.47
CA VAL A 27 4.56 -26.46 -1.17
C VAL A 27 5.04 -27.91 -1.22
N ILE A 28 4.24 -28.83 -1.76
CA ILE A 28 4.60 -30.23 -1.91
C ILE A 28 5.84 -30.39 -2.80
N ARG A 29 5.91 -29.69 -3.92
CA ARG A 29 7.07 -29.69 -4.82
C ARG A 29 8.32 -29.17 -4.13
N ALA A 30 8.19 -28.10 -3.33
CA ALA A 30 9.32 -27.57 -2.56
C ALA A 30 9.83 -28.58 -1.53
N ILE A 31 8.93 -29.27 -0.82
CA ILE A 31 9.28 -30.33 0.13
C ILE A 31 9.96 -31.51 -0.58
N GLN A 32 9.53 -31.83 -1.79
CA GLN A 32 10.10 -32.91 -2.63
C GLN A 32 11.44 -32.50 -3.29
N GLY A 33 11.91 -31.26 -3.08
CA GLY A 33 13.18 -30.79 -3.61
C GLY A 33 13.14 -30.42 -5.10
N ASP A 34 11.96 -30.13 -5.68
CA ASP A 34 11.86 -29.65 -7.06
C ASP A 34 12.58 -28.30 -7.18
N PRO A 35 13.65 -28.17 -7.99
CA PRO A 35 14.39 -26.89 -8.12
C PRO A 35 13.54 -25.73 -8.64
N ARG A 36 12.40 -26.02 -9.25
CA ARG A 36 11.48 -25.00 -9.76
C ARG A 36 10.46 -24.52 -8.73
N ALA A 37 10.43 -25.16 -7.57
CA ALA A 37 9.54 -24.83 -6.46
C ALA A 37 10.30 -24.23 -5.27
N LEU A 38 11.25 -23.32 -5.55
CA LEU A 38 12.01 -22.62 -4.51
C LEU A 38 11.05 -21.78 -3.67
N MET A 39 10.93 -22.15 -2.40
CA MET A 39 10.29 -21.30 -1.40
C MET A 39 11.29 -20.21 -0.98
N THR A 40 11.07 -19.02 -1.47
CA THR A 40 11.82 -17.84 -1.01
C THR A 40 11.21 -17.27 0.26
N ARG A 41 12.05 -16.84 1.18
CA ARG A 41 11.59 -16.12 2.37
C ARG A 41 11.06 -14.77 1.95
N ILE A 42 9.80 -14.49 2.27
CA ILE A 42 9.18 -13.18 2.08
C ILE A 42 9.58 -12.26 3.24
N ASN A 43 10.15 -11.11 2.92
CA ASN A 43 10.48 -10.07 3.88
C ASN A 43 9.30 -9.10 3.99
N THR A 44 8.68 -9.05 5.17
CA THR A 44 7.50 -8.21 5.42
C THR A 44 7.84 -7.16 6.46
N GLU A 45 7.57 -5.90 6.14
CA GLU A 45 7.83 -4.75 7.02
C GLU A 45 6.54 -3.94 7.23
N GLU A 46 6.50 -3.20 8.32
CA GLU A 46 5.40 -2.29 8.63
C GLU A 46 5.88 -0.84 8.62
N HIS A 47 5.15 0.03 7.94
CA HIS A 47 5.41 1.46 7.90
C HIS A 47 4.22 2.25 8.43
N THR A 48 4.42 2.93 9.55
CA THR A 48 3.43 3.81 10.16
C THR A 48 4.04 5.20 10.41
N ALA A 49 3.22 6.24 10.40
CA ALA A 49 3.65 7.61 10.66
C ALA A 49 4.36 7.78 12.02
N GLN A 50 4.09 6.89 12.97
CA GLN A 50 4.67 6.96 14.31
C GLN A 50 6.14 6.48 14.37
N LEU A 51 6.58 5.65 13.43
CA LEU A 51 7.96 5.16 13.36
C LEU A 51 8.94 6.26 12.94
N SER A 52 8.50 7.24 12.14
CA SER A 52 9.36 8.27 11.59
C SER A 52 9.93 9.26 12.63
N HIS A 53 9.32 9.38 13.81
CA HIS A 53 9.75 10.36 14.83
C HIS A 53 10.73 9.83 15.90
N LYS A 54 10.81 8.52 16.11
CA LYS A 54 11.64 7.95 17.18
C LYS A 54 13.07 7.62 16.77
N ASP A 55 13.30 7.28 15.49
CA ASP A 55 14.59 6.74 15.05
C ASP A 55 15.54 7.76 14.38
N GLN A 56 15.14 9.01 14.24
CA GLN A 56 15.94 10.06 13.58
C GLN A 56 17.26 10.43 14.29
N ARG A 57 17.56 9.87 15.45
CA ARG A 57 18.71 10.32 16.27
C ARG A 57 20.02 9.58 16.06
N GLN A 58 20.08 8.49 15.30
CA GLN A 58 21.29 7.65 15.21
C GLN A 58 21.74 7.18 13.83
N LYS A 59 21.00 7.40 12.75
CA LYS A 59 21.41 6.98 11.40
C LYS A 59 21.62 8.16 10.46
N THR A 60 22.56 8.01 9.54
CA THR A 60 22.90 8.97 8.48
C THR A 60 21.76 9.19 7.47
N TRP A 61 20.88 8.23 7.37
CA TRP A 61 19.68 8.24 6.52
C TRP A 61 18.43 8.25 7.39
N SER A 62 17.37 8.91 6.93
CA SER A 62 16.09 8.83 7.63
C SER A 62 15.55 7.41 7.47
N THR A 63 14.89 6.90 8.50
CA THR A 63 14.26 5.56 8.46
C THR A 63 13.30 5.43 7.28
N THR A 64 12.69 6.53 6.84
CA THR A 64 11.79 6.57 5.69
C THR A 64 12.53 6.33 4.38
N GLU A 65 13.69 6.98 4.17
CA GLU A 65 14.51 6.79 2.97
C GLU A 65 15.07 5.37 2.86
N ASP A 66 15.46 4.78 3.98
CA ASP A 66 15.91 3.38 4.05
C ASP A 66 14.80 2.43 3.59
N PHE A 67 13.57 2.61 4.08
CA PHE A 67 12.42 1.82 3.63
C PHE A 67 12.10 2.03 2.15
N GLU A 68 12.15 3.27 1.65
CA GLU A 68 11.90 3.57 0.25
C GLU A 68 12.89 2.85 -0.66
N MET A 69 14.19 2.90 -0.34
CA MET A 69 15.23 2.23 -1.12
C MET A 69 15.09 0.71 -1.08
N ARG A 70 14.89 0.13 0.11
CA ARG A 70 14.71 -1.32 0.27
C ARG A 70 13.46 -1.83 -0.45
N PHE A 71 12.42 -1.01 -0.51
CA PHE A 71 11.20 -1.34 -1.25
C PHE A 71 11.37 -1.20 -2.78
N GLN A 72 12.34 -0.42 -3.23
CA GLN A 72 12.77 -0.35 -4.62
C GLN A 72 13.79 -1.44 -5.01
N ASN A 73 13.94 -2.49 -4.20
CA ASN A 73 14.92 -3.58 -4.38
C ASN A 73 16.38 -3.14 -4.23
N VAL A 74 16.65 -2.03 -3.57
CA VAL A 74 18.02 -1.62 -3.22
C VAL A 74 18.39 -2.30 -1.91
N GLN A 75 19.49 -3.05 -1.93
CA GLN A 75 20.05 -3.63 -0.71
C GLN A 75 20.87 -2.56 0.01
N ILE A 76 20.55 -2.31 1.28
CA ILE A 76 21.27 -1.39 2.13
C ILE A 76 21.91 -2.19 3.25
N ASP A 77 23.21 -2.08 3.40
CA ASP A 77 24.01 -2.85 4.36
C ASP A 77 23.72 -4.37 4.25
N ASN A 78 23.32 -4.99 5.36
CA ASN A 78 22.92 -6.40 5.42
C ASN A 78 21.40 -6.58 5.37
N ASP A 79 20.63 -5.52 5.23
CA ASP A 79 19.17 -5.58 5.19
C ASP A 79 18.67 -5.98 3.81
N ARG A 80 17.74 -6.93 3.77
CA ARG A 80 17.15 -7.40 2.51
C ARG A 80 16.11 -6.43 1.98
N PRO A 81 15.89 -6.39 0.67
CA PRO A 81 14.73 -5.72 0.09
C PRO A 81 13.42 -6.14 0.75
N VAL A 82 12.44 -5.25 0.73
CA VAL A 82 11.11 -5.48 1.31
C VAL A 82 10.19 -6.00 0.21
N ASP A 83 9.65 -7.22 0.40
CA ASP A 83 8.73 -7.85 -0.55
C ASP A 83 7.28 -7.43 -0.30
N VAL A 84 6.89 -7.27 0.96
CA VAL A 84 5.53 -6.88 1.37
C VAL A 84 5.62 -5.76 2.39
N LEU A 85 4.95 -4.65 2.09
CA LEU A 85 4.86 -3.52 2.98
C LEU A 85 3.44 -3.36 3.53
N SER A 86 3.31 -3.48 4.84
CA SER A 86 2.08 -3.14 5.56
C SER A 86 2.13 -1.67 5.96
N CYS A 87 1.14 -0.90 5.57
CA CYS A 87 1.13 0.54 5.85
C CYS A 87 -0.27 1.07 6.14
N THR A 88 -0.31 2.23 6.79
CA THR A 88 -1.53 3.01 7.01
C THR A 88 -1.72 4.02 5.87
N THR A 89 -2.41 5.11 6.12
CA THR A 89 -2.64 6.21 5.17
C THR A 89 -1.38 6.96 4.74
N THR A 90 -0.23 6.69 5.37
CA THR A 90 1.05 7.34 5.03
C THR A 90 1.49 7.12 3.59
N MET A 91 1.02 6.04 2.96
CA MET A 91 1.33 5.69 1.57
C MET A 91 0.42 6.35 0.53
N GLU A 92 -0.53 7.18 0.94
CA GLU A 92 -1.37 7.93 0.00
C GLU A 92 -0.58 9.06 -0.67
N VAL A 93 0.34 9.71 0.06
CA VAL A 93 1.02 10.92 -0.41
C VAL A 93 2.53 10.84 -0.19
N GLY A 94 3.29 11.21 -1.22
CA GLY A 94 4.65 11.72 -1.07
C GLY A 94 5.79 10.72 -0.98
N ILE A 95 5.55 9.40 -0.99
CA ILE A 95 6.60 8.39 -0.91
C ILE A 95 6.81 7.74 -2.28
N ASP A 96 8.04 7.73 -2.77
CA ASP A 96 8.38 7.00 -4.00
C ASP A 96 8.77 5.55 -3.67
N ILE A 97 7.78 4.68 -3.69
CA ILE A 97 7.95 3.25 -3.42
C ILE A 97 8.26 2.40 -4.66
N GLY A 98 8.56 3.05 -5.77
CA GLY A 98 8.85 2.34 -7.02
C GLY A 98 7.63 1.67 -7.65
N SER A 99 7.84 0.53 -8.30
CA SER A 99 6.80 -0.23 -9.00
C SER A 99 6.25 -1.36 -8.13
N LEU A 100 4.95 -1.30 -7.84
CA LEU A 100 4.24 -2.37 -7.13
C LEU A 100 3.60 -3.33 -8.11
N THR A 101 3.71 -4.64 -7.84
CA THR A 101 2.99 -5.67 -8.58
C THR A 101 1.54 -5.77 -8.13
N ALA A 102 1.31 -5.60 -6.83
CA ALA A 102 -0.03 -5.71 -6.25
C ALA A 102 -0.24 -4.75 -5.09
N VAL A 103 -1.49 -4.36 -4.88
CA VAL A 103 -1.95 -3.57 -3.72
C VAL A 103 -3.12 -4.28 -3.07
N GLY A 104 -3.01 -4.54 -1.77
CA GLY A 104 -4.08 -5.05 -0.93
C GLY A 104 -4.69 -3.95 -0.08
N LEU A 105 -6.00 -3.71 -0.18
CA LEU A 105 -6.73 -2.80 0.68
C LEU A 105 -7.54 -3.61 1.69
N ARG A 106 -7.32 -3.35 2.97
CA ARG A 106 -8.01 -4.07 4.04
C ARG A 106 -9.49 -3.72 4.13
N ASN A 107 -9.85 -2.45 3.84
CA ASN A 107 -11.23 -1.94 3.80
C ASN A 107 -11.37 -1.01 2.62
N ILE A 108 -12.61 -0.71 2.25
CA ILE A 108 -12.87 0.33 1.26
C ILE A 108 -12.56 1.70 1.88
N PRO A 109 -11.68 2.49 1.27
CA PRO A 109 -11.38 3.85 1.73
C PRO A 109 -12.63 4.73 1.79
N PRO A 110 -12.65 5.75 2.66
CA PRO A 110 -13.84 6.57 2.88
C PRO A 110 -14.26 7.37 1.63
N MET A 111 -13.31 7.68 0.76
CA MET A 111 -13.56 8.44 -0.46
C MET A 111 -12.92 7.74 -1.66
N ARG A 112 -13.50 7.97 -2.84
CA ARG A 112 -12.99 7.46 -4.11
C ARG A 112 -11.56 7.94 -4.39
N GLU A 113 -11.25 9.19 -4.11
CA GLU A 113 -9.94 9.78 -4.29
C GLU A 113 -8.87 9.01 -3.49
N ASN A 114 -9.18 8.65 -2.25
CA ASN A 114 -8.29 7.82 -1.43
C ASN A 114 -8.11 6.42 -2.04
N TYR A 115 -9.20 5.82 -2.55
CA TYR A 115 -9.12 4.55 -3.24
C TYR A 115 -8.19 4.63 -4.45
N GLN A 116 -8.39 5.64 -5.31
CA GLN A 116 -7.58 5.83 -6.52
C GLN A 116 -6.11 6.12 -6.20
N GLN A 117 -5.82 6.91 -5.15
CA GLN A 117 -4.44 7.18 -4.70
C GLN A 117 -3.73 5.91 -4.22
N ARG A 118 -4.42 5.04 -3.48
CA ARG A 118 -3.85 3.78 -2.99
C ARG A 118 -3.74 2.75 -4.12
N ALA A 119 -4.81 2.56 -4.89
CA ALA A 119 -4.85 1.64 -6.01
C ALA A 119 -3.86 2.03 -7.12
N GLY A 120 -3.71 3.33 -7.38
CA GLY A 120 -2.79 3.88 -8.37
C GLY A 120 -1.30 3.69 -8.03
N ARG A 121 -0.98 3.13 -6.86
CA ARG A 121 0.38 2.69 -6.54
C ARG A 121 0.75 1.38 -7.25
N ALA A 122 -0.23 0.57 -7.66
CA ALA A 122 0.01 -0.65 -8.44
C ALA A 122 0.24 -0.32 -9.92
N GLY A 123 1.14 -1.07 -10.59
CA GLY A 123 1.29 -1.03 -12.04
C GLY A 123 2.23 0.03 -12.59
N ARG A 124 3.21 0.51 -11.85
CA ARG A 124 4.22 1.44 -12.38
C ARG A 124 5.23 0.74 -13.31
N ARG A 125 5.36 1.31 -14.50
CA ARG A 125 6.42 1.26 -15.54
C ARG A 125 6.83 -0.06 -16.19
N SER A 126 6.66 -1.25 -15.60
CA SER A 126 7.15 -2.48 -16.26
C SER A 126 6.29 -3.72 -16.04
N ALA A 127 5.26 -3.65 -15.21
CA ALA A 127 4.35 -4.77 -15.02
C ALA A 127 3.27 -4.76 -16.10
N ALA A 128 3.19 -5.83 -16.88
CA ALA A 128 2.11 -6.01 -17.87
C ALA A 128 0.73 -6.12 -17.21
N ILE A 129 0.68 -6.54 -15.95
CA ILE A 129 -0.55 -6.70 -15.17
C ILE A 129 -0.26 -6.21 -13.74
N SER A 130 -1.18 -5.43 -13.19
CA SER A 130 -1.20 -5.07 -11.78
C SER A 130 -2.47 -5.59 -11.12
N THR A 131 -2.33 -6.08 -9.90
CA THR A 131 -3.45 -6.66 -9.15
C THR A 131 -3.82 -5.74 -7.99
N ILE A 132 -5.10 -5.40 -7.91
CA ILE A 132 -5.66 -4.66 -6.77
C ILE A 132 -6.71 -5.54 -6.13
N VAL A 133 -6.52 -5.85 -4.85
CA VAL A 133 -7.46 -6.66 -4.06
C VAL A 133 -7.99 -5.81 -2.93
N THR A 134 -9.30 -5.70 -2.82
CA THR A 134 -9.95 -4.99 -1.72
C THR A 134 -10.76 -5.97 -0.90
N TYR A 135 -10.40 -6.12 0.37
CA TYR A 135 -11.20 -6.83 1.34
C TYR A 135 -12.29 -5.89 1.86
N THR A 136 -13.54 -6.36 1.87
CA THR A 136 -14.70 -5.61 2.37
C THR A 136 -15.21 -6.22 3.67
N ASP A 137 -15.52 -5.36 4.63
CA ASP A 137 -16.16 -5.76 5.89
C ASP A 137 -17.70 -5.69 5.75
N ASN A 138 -18.44 -6.31 6.68
CA ASN A 138 -19.91 -6.28 6.71
C ASN A 138 -20.49 -4.94 7.20
N ARG A 139 -19.74 -3.85 7.13
CA ARG A 139 -20.21 -2.51 7.46
C ARG A 139 -21.03 -1.91 6.34
N PRO A 140 -22.00 -1.04 6.62
CA PRO A 140 -22.87 -0.44 5.59
C PRO A 140 -22.11 0.21 4.43
N HIS A 141 -21.03 0.92 4.73
CA HIS A 141 -20.15 1.56 3.75
C HIS A 141 -19.52 0.54 2.79
N ASP A 142 -18.86 -0.47 3.34
CA ASP A 142 -18.17 -1.49 2.56
C ASP A 142 -19.17 -2.35 1.76
N SER A 143 -20.29 -2.73 2.38
CA SER A 143 -21.37 -3.46 1.70
C SER A 143 -21.94 -2.68 0.53
N TYR A 144 -22.13 -1.37 0.67
CA TYR A 144 -22.64 -0.53 -0.42
C TYR A 144 -21.70 -0.57 -1.63
N TYR A 145 -20.40 -0.36 -1.44
CA TYR A 145 -19.43 -0.36 -2.53
C TYR A 145 -19.10 -1.76 -3.04
N PHE A 146 -19.25 -2.79 -2.22
CA PHE A 146 -19.15 -4.18 -2.70
C PHE A 146 -20.18 -4.49 -3.77
N HIS A 147 -21.43 -4.00 -3.59
CA HIS A 147 -22.50 -4.18 -4.57
C HIS A 147 -22.46 -3.15 -5.73
N ASN A 148 -21.72 -2.05 -5.56
CA ASN A 148 -21.60 -0.98 -6.56
C ASN A 148 -20.12 -0.57 -6.74
N PRO A 149 -19.24 -1.48 -7.19
CA PRO A 149 -17.80 -1.23 -7.23
C PRO A 149 -17.41 -0.08 -8.18
N GLU A 150 -18.19 0.14 -9.22
CA GLU A 150 -17.97 1.24 -10.17
C GLU A 150 -17.97 2.61 -9.51
N LYS A 151 -18.71 2.78 -8.41
CA LYS A 151 -18.82 4.07 -7.72
C LYS A 151 -17.57 4.45 -6.93
N ILE A 152 -16.74 3.48 -6.54
CA ILE A 152 -15.47 3.76 -5.85
C ILE A 152 -14.28 3.73 -6.82
N ILE A 153 -14.37 2.94 -7.91
CA ILE A 153 -13.27 2.76 -8.86
C ILE A 153 -13.24 3.90 -9.89
N SER A 154 -14.41 4.27 -10.44
CA SER A 154 -14.54 5.20 -11.55
C SER A 154 -15.35 6.44 -11.20
N GLY A 155 -15.23 7.48 -12.02
CA GLY A 155 -15.96 8.75 -11.92
C GLY A 155 -15.02 9.94 -11.80
N ASP A 156 -15.58 11.15 -11.95
CA ASP A 156 -14.81 12.37 -11.89
C ASP A 156 -14.39 12.72 -10.46
N PRO A 157 -13.18 13.22 -10.26
CA PRO A 157 -12.75 13.72 -8.96
C PRO A 157 -13.62 14.90 -8.53
N ARG A 158 -13.80 15.06 -7.22
CA ARG A 158 -14.51 16.23 -6.71
C ARG A 158 -13.76 17.49 -7.10
N THR A 159 -14.49 18.50 -7.57
CA THR A 159 -13.90 19.80 -7.83
C THR A 159 -13.26 20.34 -6.55
N PRO A 160 -11.97 20.68 -6.54
CA PRO A 160 -11.32 21.19 -5.35
C PRO A 160 -11.95 22.53 -4.99
N TRP A 161 -12.32 22.67 -3.73
CA TRP A 161 -12.84 23.93 -3.20
C TRP A 161 -11.73 24.63 -2.42
N ILE A 162 -11.49 25.89 -2.79
CA ILE A 162 -10.50 26.74 -2.12
C ILE A 162 -11.24 27.88 -1.43
N ASP A 163 -11.04 28.02 -0.12
CA ASP A 163 -11.54 29.18 0.61
C ASP A 163 -10.65 30.39 0.33
N VAL A 164 -11.04 31.16 -0.67
CA VAL A 164 -10.35 32.41 -1.06
C VAL A 164 -10.42 33.50 0.00
N LYS A 165 -11.29 33.38 1.01
CA LYS A 165 -11.40 34.34 2.12
C LYS A 165 -10.43 33.99 3.27
N ASN A 166 -9.73 32.88 3.19
CA ASN A 166 -8.75 32.51 4.20
C ASN A 166 -7.50 33.40 4.11
N LYS A 167 -7.39 34.36 5.04
CA LYS A 167 -6.29 35.36 5.07
C LYS A 167 -4.91 34.70 5.10
N LYS A 168 -4.73 33.59 5.84
CA LYS A 168 -3.43 32.89 5.91
C LYS A 168 -3.02 32.32 4.56
N LEU A 169 -3.97 31.76 3.84
CA LEU A 169 -3.74 31.23 2.48
C LEU A 169 -3.40 32.36 1.51
N ALA A 170 -4.17 33.46 1.56
CA ALA A 170 -3.93 34.64 0.73
C ALA A 170 -2.57 35.25 0.97
N TYR A 171 -2.17 35.47 2.24
CA TYR A 171 -0.84 35.97 2.59
C TYR A 171 0.29 35.05 2.12
N ARG A 172 0.16 33.74 2.32
CA ARG A 172 1.15 32.77 1.83
C ARG A 172 1.31 32.84 0.32
N HIS A 173 0.20 32.89 -0.41
CA HIS A 173 0.23 32.96 -1.87
C HIS A 173 0.84 34.27 -2.37
N PHE A 174 0.44 35.41 -1.76
CA PHE A 174 1.02 36.71 -2.05
C PHE A 174 2.54 36.75 -1.77
N SER A 175 2.99 36.17 -0.67
CA SER A 175 4.42 36.10 -0.37
C SER A 175 5.19 35.30 -1.43
N VAL A 176 4.63 34.18 -1.92
CA VAL A 176 5.26 33.41 -3.00
C VAL A 176 5.37 34.25 -4.28
N ILE A 177 4.30 34.94 -4.67
CA ILE A 177 4.31 35.83 -5.86
C ILE A 177 5.39 36.91 -5.73
N CYS A 178 5.46 37.59 -4.58
CA CYS A 178 6.47 38.63 -4.35
C CYS A 178 7.90 38.10 -4.42
N VAL A 179 8.15 36.91 -3.84
CA VAL A 179 9.47 36.28 -3.88
C VAL A 179 9.84 35.87 -5.31
N THR A 180 8.90 35.28 -6.04
CA THR A 180 9.13 34.90 -7.43
C THR A 180 9.43 36.13 -8.30
N ASP A 181 8.61 37.20 -8.23
CA ASP A 181 8.85 38.43 -8.97
C ASP A 181 10.19 39.09 -8.63
N TYR A 182 10.58 39.04 -7.36
CA TYR A 182 11.90 39.53 -6.91
C TYR A 182 13.05 38.79 -7.57
N PHE A 183 13.01 37.46 -7.62
CA PHE A 183 14.07 36.66 -8.23
C PHE A 183 14.06 36.78 -9.75
N ASP A 184 12.91 36.86 -10.37
CA ASP A 184 12.78 37.06 -11.83
C ASP A 184 13.37 38.40 -12.31
N ARG A 185 13.40 39.41 -11.42
CA ARG A 185 14.03 40.72 -11.72
C ARG A 185 15.55 40.74 -11.49
N LEU A 186 16.09 39.76 -10.77
CA LEU A 186 17.53 39.67 -10.49
C LEU A 186 18.29 38.80 -11.49
N GLY A 187 17.61 37.94 -12.24
CA GLY A 187 18.21 36.96 -13.14
C GLY A 187 18.25 37.26 -14.51
#